data_81c062957725cbb379a50d4d3841c7ab
#
_entry.id   81c062957725cbb379a50d4d3841c7ab
#
_cell.length_a   1.000
_cell.length_b   1.000
_cell.length_c   1.000
_cell.angle_alpha   90.00
_cell.angle_beta   90.00
_cell.angle_gamma   90.00
#
_symmetry.space_group_name_H-M   'P 1'
#
loop_
_entity.id
_entity.type
_entity.pdbx_description
1 polymer ?
#
loop_
_entity_poly.entity_id
_entity_poly.type
_entity_poly.pdbx_seq_one_letter_code
_entity_poly.pdbx_strand_id
1 'polypeptide(L)' 'MGKKNTRNTKGRIIQAAWRLFYQQGYDDTTVEEIIAESGTSRGSFYHYFEGKDALLSTVSYLFD' A
#
# COMPACT_ATOMS: atom_id res chain seq x y z
N MET A 1 -3.28 16.88 15.61
CA MET A 1 -2.70 16.48 15.11
C MET A 1 -2.49 15.19 14.68
N GLY A 2 -2.11 14.36 14.83
CA GLY A 2 -1.82 13.09 14.25
C GLY A 2 -2.98 12.32 13.77
N LYS A 3 -4.14 12.72 14.06
CA LYS A 3 -5.18 11.99 13.63
C LYS A 3 -5.36 11.90 12.20
N LYS A 4 -4.77 12.74 11.43
CA LYS A 4 -4.90 12.63 10.06
C LYS A 4 -4.37 11.36 9.57
N ASN A 5 -3.48 10.72 10.21
CA ASN A 5 -2.94 9.50 9.70
C ASN A 5 -3.96 8.42 9.60
N THR A 6 -4.93 8.40 10.45
CA THR A 6 -5.91 7.35 10.38
C THR A 6 -6.79 7.47 9.19
N ARG A 7 -6.91 8.67 8.64
CA ARG A 7 -7.71 8.81 7.51
C ARG A 7 -6.97 8.53 6.24
N ASN A 8 -5.66 8.39 6.30
CA ASN A 8 -4.85 8.19 5.12
C ASN A 8 -4.55 6.73 4.91
N THR A 9 -5.54 5.89 5.02
CA THR A 9 -5.37 4.45 4.85
C THR A 9 -4.84 4.13 3.46
N LYS A 10 -5.35 4.80 2.44
CA LYS A 10 -4.91 4.54 1.09
C LYS A 10 -3.42 4.87 0.95
N GLY A 11 -3.00 6.00 1.50
CA GLY A 11 -1.58 6.38 1.44
C GLY A 11 -0.69 5.40 2.17
N ARG A 12 -1.17 4.87 3.29
CA ARG A 12 -0.38 3.92 4.05
C ARG A 12 -0.19 2.63 3.25
N ILE A 13 -1.23 2.20 2.54
CA ILE A 13 -1.13 1.00 1.72
C ILE A 13 -0.15 1.25 0.58
N ILE A 14 -0.22 2.42 -0.06
CA ILE A 14 0.68 2.74 -1.16
C ILE A 14 2.12 2.76 -0.69
N GLN A 15 2.39 3.40 0.42
CA GLN A 15 3.76 3.47 0.92
C GLN A 15 4.30 2.12 1.32
N ALA A 16 3.46 1.30 1.97
CA ALA A 16 3.90 -0.02 2.38
C ALA A 16 4.20 -0.88 1.15
N ALA A 17 3.35 -0.80 0.13
CA ALA A 17 3.54 -1.59 -1.06
C ALA A 17 4.86 -1.22 -1.76
N TRP A 18 5.10 0.08 -1.93
CA TRP A 18 6.32 0.49 -2.63
C TRP A 18 7.57 0.21 -1.81
N ARG A 19 7.46 0.25 -0.48
CA ARG A 19 8.60 -0.10 0.35
C ARG A 19 8.96 -1.55 0.10
N LEU A 20 7.97 -2.45 0.04
CA LEU A 20 8.24 -3.85 -0.19
C LEU A 20 8.71 -4.09 -1.62
N PHE A 21 8.18 -3.36 -2.60
CA PHE A 21 8.62 -3.51 -3.97
C PHE A 21 10.10 -3.18 -4.09
N TYR A 22 10.57 -2.16 -3.37
CA TYR A 22 11.97 -1.80 -3.42
C TYR A 22 12.84 -2.76 -2.63
N GLN A 23 12.32 -3.31 -1.54
CA GLN A 23 13.11 -4.20 -0.73
C GLN A 23 13.25 -5.58 -1.32
N GLN A 24 12.20 -6.12 -1.85
CA GLN A 24 12.23 -7.50 -2.31
C GLN A 24 11.72 -7.72 -3.73
N GLY A 25 11.27 -6.68 -4.37
CA GLY A 25 10.84 -6.81 -5.75
C GLY A 25 9.33 -6.98 -5.85
N TYR A 26 8.78 -6.50 -6.96
CA TYR A 26 7.35 -6.55 -7.19
C TYR A 26 6.85 -8.00 -7.19
N ASP A 27 7.55 -8.88 -7.94
CA ASP A 27 7.09 -10.24 -8.07
C ASP A 27 7.15 -11.02 -6.75
N ASP A 28 8.04 -10.63 -5.86
CA ASP A 28 8.18 -11.32 -4.60
C ASP A 28 7.33 -10.71 -3.49
N THR A 29 6.55 -9.72 -3.81
CA THR A 29 5.69 -9.06 -2.82
C THR A 29 4.26 -9.54 -2.99
N THR A 30 3.61 -9.91 -1.91
CA THR A 30 2.22 -10.36 -1.96
C THR A 30 1.31 -9.35 -1.32
N VAL A 31 0.03 -9.43 -1.65
CA VAL A 31 -0.96 -8.53 -1.05
C VAL A 31 -0.99 -8.73 0.46
N GLU A 32 -0.82 -9.97 0.93
CA GLU A 32 -0.85 -10.23 2.36
C GLU A 32 0.27 -9.48 3.06
N GLU A 33 1.45 -9.42 2.45
CA GLU A 33 2.56 -8.70 3.03
C GLU A 33 2.29 -7.21 3.07
N ILE A 34 1.65 -6.69 2.03
CA ILE A 34 1.33 -5.27 2.00
C ILE A 34 0.34 -4.93 3.11
N ILE A 35 -0.66 -5.78 3.30
CA ILE A 35 -1.64 -5.57 4.35
C ILE A 35 -0.94 -5.54 5.71
N ALA A 36 -0.06 -6.49 5.94
CA ALA A 36 0.64 -6.56 7.22
C ALA A 36 1.55 -5.36 7.41
N GLU A 37 2.27 -4.99 6.37
CA GLU A 37 3.22 -3.87 6.47
C GLU A 37 2.50 -2.54 6.70
N SER A 38 1.34 -2.36 6.07
CA SER A 38 0.61 -1.11 6.19
C SER A 38 -0.20 -1.02 7.48
N GLY A 39 -0.40 -2.15 8.15
CA GLY A 39 -1.20 -2.16 9.36
C GLY A 39 -2.68 -1.99 9.07
N THR A 40 -3.13 -2.38 7.88
CA THR A 40 -4.53 -2.24 7.53
C THR A 40 -5.16 -3.63 7.45
N SER A 41 -6.46 -3.68 7.16
CA SER A 41 -7.14 -4.94 7.04
C SER A 41 -7.24 -5.32 5.58
N ARG A 42 -7.54 -6.59 5.33
CA ARG A 42 -7.72 -7.05 3.98
C ARG A 42 -8.88 -6.31 3.33
N GLY A 43 -9.95 -6.06 4.09
CA GLY A 43 -11.09 -5.33 3.55
C GLY A 43 -10.72 -3.93 3.11
N SER A 44 -9.87 -3.26 3.90
CA SER A 44 -9.45 -1.93 3.55
C SER A 44 -8.63 -1.95 2.26
N PHE A 45 -7.75 -2.91 2.13
CA PHE A 45 -6.93 -3.00 0.93
C PHE A 45 -7.82 -3.15 -0.30
N TYR A 46 -8.73 -4.12 -0.27
CA TYR A 46 -9.55 -4.36 -1.45
C TYR A 46 -10.62 -3.30 -1.68
N HIS A 47 -10.85 -2.46 -0.69
CA HIS A 47 -11.74 -1.33 -0.88
C HIS A 47 -11.07 -0.31 -1.82
N TYR A 48 -9.77 -0.15 -1.72
CA TYR A 48 -9.05 0.84 -2.51
C TYR A 48 -8.38 0.26 -3.75
N PHE A 49 -7.96 -0.98 -3.71
CA PHE A 49 -7.21 -1.58 -4.82
C PHE A 49 -7.70 -2.98 -5.11
N GLU A 50 -7.82 -3.32 -6.37
CA GLU A 50 -8.27 -4.64 -6.73
C GLU A 50 -7.21 -5.71 -6.52
N GLY A 51 -5.97 -5.31 -6.48
CA GLY A 51 -4.89 -6.25 -6.28
C GLY A 51 -3.56 -5.54 -6.36
N LYS A 52 -2.49 -6.32 -6.38
CA LYS A 52 -1.16 -5.76 -6.40
C LYS A 52 -0.91 -4.92 -7.65
N ASP A 53 -1.45 -5.34 -8.78
CA ASP A 53 -1.24 -4.61 -10.02
C ASP A 53 -1.77 -3.19 -9.96
N ALA A 54 -2.85 -2.97 -9.24
CA ALA A 54 -3.44 -1.64 -9.16
C ALA A 54 -2.50 -0.65 -8.50
N LEU A 55 -1.55 -1.16 -7.72
CA LEU A 55 -0.62 -0.28 -7.04
C LEU A 55 0.44 0.29 -7.96
N LEU A 56 0.67 -0.34 -9.11
CA LEU A 56 1.67 0.17 -10.02
C LEU A 56 1.31 1.54 -10.57
N SER A 57 0.02 1.84 -10.67
CA SER A 57 -0.39 3.14 -11.18
C SER A 57 -0.24 4.24 -10.14
N THR A 58 0.14 3.88 -8.93
CA THR A 58 0.26 4.87 -7.86
C THR A 58 1.68 5.43 -7.74
N VAL A 59 2.55 5.11 -8.69
CA VAL A 59 3.93 5.59 -8.59
C VAL A 59 3.99 7.11 -8.51
N SER A 60 3.08 7.82 -9.15
CA SER A 60 3.12 9.27 -9.10
C SER A 60 2.85 9.81 -7.70
N TYR A 61 2.24 9.02 -6.86
CA TYR A 61 1.98 9.44 -5.50
C TYR A 61 3.31 9.65 -4.76
N LEU A 62 4.33 8.91 -5.14
CA LEU A 62 5.60 8.98 -4.45
C LEU A 62 6.41 10.22 -4.80
N PHE A 63 6.06 10.86 -5.88
CA PHE A 63 6.81 12.03 -6.30
C PHE A 63 6.13 13.36 -5.96
N ASP A 64 5.01 13.33 -5.34
CA ASP A 64 4.37 14.54 -4.88
C ASP A 64 4.79 14.90 -3.46
#